data_9e6b4a5b0f0334f45a843340172bf5f9
#
_entry.id   9e6b4a5b0f0334f45a843340172bf5f9
#
_cell.length_a   1.000
_cell.length_b   1.000
_cell.length_c   1.000
_cell.angle_alpha   90.00
_cell.angle_beta   90.00
_cell.angle_gamma   90.00
#
_symmetry.space_group_name_H-M   'P 1'
#
loop_
_entity.id
_entity.type
_entity.pdbx_description
1 polymer ?
#
loop_
_entity_poly.entity_id
_entity_poly.type
_entity_poly.pdbx_seq_one_letter_code
_entity_poly.pdbx_strand_id
1 'polypeptide(L)'
;MSKLLRGITLAAILLAAWAVVSPSLSRNAMASPDQGKNLTRIPKPVTKAIPGPCDRTCLVGVVNSYFKAMQQRNPRGLALAAKVKYTENGQLVDPGQGIWNTFTGLGTYRVYLADPETGEAGYYGSYTEFGKLKGVMALRLRVENHEITEVEVVMARQELRPRGGLGDNTAGIMTPILIDEVDPNEFISPDVALLAPLSKGEQTPRAEMIAATNKYYQGFAEKNASEVPFASECSERENGLATTNNPNGPVMDPAHPDFHVFGGSCADELNQGFFAGIEKPRDVWPLVVDEQQGLVLDLALFDNEGNVKSVDVQGVGTVAVPRNFLRPITFLKPQLFKIESGKIREIEGLSWPAPFGMPSGWK
;
A
#
# COMPACT_ATOMS: atom_id res chain seq x y z
N MET A 1 -32.19 -3.72 74.57
CA MET A 1 -32.61 -2.61 75.43
C MET A 1 -32.53 -1.34 74.62
N SER A 2 -33.69 -0.68 74.52
CA SER A 2 -33.95 0.74 74.37
C SER A 2 -33.68 1.40 73.02
N LYS A 3 -34.69 1.59 72.16
CA LYS A 3 -35.67 2.70 72.05
C LYS A 3 -34.98 4.07 71.79
N LEU A 4 -35.31 4.86 70.78
CA LEU A 4 -36.52 5.61 70.40
C LEU A 4 -36.21 6.34 69.08
N LEU A 5 -37.03 6.34 68.09
CA LEU A 5 -38.25 7.08 67.73
C LEU A 5 -38.06 8.57 67.32
N ARG A 6 -38.49 8.84 66.08
CA ARG A 6 -39.25 9.97 65.53
C ARG A 6 -38.55 11.27 65.09
N GLY A 7 -38.95 11.68 63.90
CA GLY A 7 -38.88 13.02 63.41
C GLY A 7 -39.25 13.13 61.91
N ILE A 8 -40.56 13.03 61.61
CA ILE A 8 -41.11 13.37 60.28
C ILE A 8 -41.29 14.90 60.25
N THR A 9 -40.67 15.56 59.32
CA THR A 9 -41.03 16.97 58.97
C THR A 9 -41.32 17.00 57.47
N LEU A 10 -42.60 17.21 57.14
CA LEU A 10 -43.08 17.61 55.83
C LEU A 10 -42.56 19.03 55.54
N ALA A 11 -41.90 19.18 54.42
CA ALA A 11 -41.69 20.50 53.82
C ALA A 11 -42.32 20.51 52.43
N ALA A 12 -43.20 21.48 52.28
CA ALA A 12 -44.02 21.67 51.09
C ALA A 12 -43.22 21.96 49.83
N ILE A 13 -43.62 21.29 48.75
CA ILE A 13 -43.11 21.54 47.42
C ILE A 13 -43.88 22.75 46.82
N LEU A 14 -43.17 23.86 46.67
CA LEU A 14 -43.60 24.98 45.83
C LEU A 14 -43.23 24.67 44.38
N LEU A 15 -44.21 24.33 43.56
CA LEU A 15 -44.07 24.23 42.10
C LEU A 15 -43.98 25.65 41.52
N ALA A 16 -42.77 26.07 41.18
CA ALA A 16 -42.56 27.22 40.32
C ALA A 16 -42.56 26.74 38.86
N ALA A 17 -43.62 27.04 38.13
CA ALA A 17 -43.71 26.84 36.70
C ALA A 17 -42.77 27.82 36.00
N TRP A 18 -41.65 27.33 35.48
CA TRP A 18 -40.85 28.10 34.55
C TRP A 18 -41.37 27.84 33.13
N ALA A 19 -41.97 28.87 32.55
CA ALA A 19 -42.26 28.89 31.13
C ALA A 19 -40.96 28.92 30.36
N VAL A 20 -40.62 27.77 29.71
CA VAL A 20 -39.53 27.69 28.77
C VAL A 20 -39.97 28.38 27.48
N VAL A 21 -39.56 29.61 27.30
CA VAL A 21 -39.61 30.29 26.00
C VAL A 21 -38.53 29.65 25.14
N SER A 22 -38.94 28.77 24.23
CA SER A 22 -38.04 28.21 23.19
C SER A 22 -37.74 29.31 22.17
N PRO A 23 -36.50 29.75 21.99
CA PRO A 23 -36.16 30.54 20.83
C PRO A 23 -36.26 29.61 19.61
N SER A 24 -37.10 29.93 18.66
CA SER A 24 -37.11 29.34 17.33
C SER A 24 -35.77 29.63 16.68
N LEU A 25 -34.83 28.68 16.78
CA LEU A 25 -33.64 28.68 15.97
C LEU A 25 -34.08 28.46 14.53
N SER A 26 -34.17 29.52 13.77
CA SER A 26 -34.20 29.53 12.34
C SER A 26 -32.97 28.72 11.89
N ARG A 27 -33.20 27.53 11.34
CA ARG A 27 -32.20 26.77 10.62
C ARG A 27 -31.84 27.54 9.36
N ASN A 28 -30.91 28.46 9.47
CA ASN A 28 -30.11 28.83 8.31
C ASN A 28 -29.34 27.58 7.94
N ALA A 29 -29.84 26.89 6.93
CA ALA A 29 -29.04 25.90 6.23
C ALA A 29 -27.78 26.62 5.76
N MET A 30 -26.65 26.35 6.44
CA MET A 30 -25.34 26.68 5.89
C MET A 30 -25.25 25.86 4.60
N ALA A 31 -25.40 26.58 3.49
CA ALA A 31 -25.05 26.03 2.20
C ALA A 31 -23.62 25.52 2.31
N SER A 32 -23.43 24.23 2.11
CA SER A 32 -22.13 23.62 1.91
C SER A 32 -21.39 24.45 0.86
N PRO A 33 -20.15 24.91 1.11
CA PRO A 33 -19.40 25.60 0.08
C PRO A 33 -19.37 24.68 -1.14
N ASP A 34 -19.79 25.20 -2.27
CA ASP A 34 -19.69 24.58 -3.59
C ASP A 34 -18.21 24.20 -3.86
N GLN A 35 -17.82 22.98 -3.49
CA GLN A 35 -16.47 22.43 -3.69
C GLN A 35 -16.22 22.05 -5.15
N GLY A 36 -17.07 22.51 -6.07
CA GLY A 36 -17.08 22.06 -7.47
C GLY A 36 -16.43 23.00 -8.50
N LYS A 37 -15.90 24.16 -8.14
CA LYS A 37 -15.56 25.17 -9.19
C LYS A 37 -14.27 25.96 -9.02
N ASN A 38 -13.20 25.37 -8.48
CA ASN A 38 -11.88 25.96 -8.63
C ASN A 38 -10.82 24.87 -8.87
N LEU A 39 -10.98 24.13 -9.96
CA LEU A 39 -9.81 23.53 -10.61
C LEU A 39 -8.99 24.71 -11.18
N THR A 40 -8.06 25.21 -10.40
CA THR A 40 -7.09 26.19 -10.85
C THR A 40 -6.39 25.62 -12.07
N ARG A 41 -6.72 26.17 -13.25
CA ARG A 41 -6.01 25.82 -14.49
C ARG A 41 -4.52 26.10 -14.27
N ILE A 42 -3.73 25.03 -14.12
CA ILE A 42 -2.28 25.14 -14.11
C ILE A 42 -1.89 25.65 -15.50
N PRO A 43 -1.23 26.82 -15.64
CA PRO A 43 -0.79 27.30 -16.95
C PRO A 43 0.12 26.23 -17.57
N LYS A 44 -0.16 25.79 -18.78
CA LYS A 44 0.70 24.84 -19.50
C LYS A 44 2.12 25.37 -19.57
N PRO A 45 3.13 24.58 -19.15
CA PRO A 45 4.51 24.93 -19.49
C PRO A 45 4.63 24.92 -21.02
N VAL A 46 5.27 25.93 -21.56
CA VAL A 46 5.59 26.00 -23.00
C VAL A 46 6.77 25.06 -23.24
N THR A 47 6.54 23.77 -23.18
CA THR A 47 7.50 22.78 -23.65
C THR A 47 7.18 22.45 -25.09
N LYS A 48 8.15 22.62 -25.97
CA LYS A 48 8.07 22.21 -27.37
C LYS A 48 7.78 20.71 -27.36
N ALA A 49 6.61 20.29 -27.82
CA ALA A 49 6.26 18.87 -27.89
C ALA A 49 7.36 18.13 -28.66
N ILE A 50 7.93 17.10 -28.05
CA ILE A 50 8.86 16.19 -28.72
C ILE A 50 7.98 15.21 -29.50
N PRO A 51 8.03 15.19 -30.86
CA PRO A 51 7.19 14.30 -31.63
C PRO A 51 7.67 12.86 -31.47
N GLY A 52 6.74 11.94 -31.26
CA GLY A 52 7.00 10.51 -31.23
C GLY A 52 6.56 9.81 -29.94
N PRO A 53 6.55 8.48 -29.92
CA PRO A 53 6.25 7.72 -28.70
C PRO A 53 7.36 7.94 -27.66
N CYS A 54 6.97 7.95 -26.37
CA CYS A 54 7.88 8.06 -25.25
C CYS A 54 8.52 6.68 -25.02
N ASP A 55 9.76 6.49 -25.42
CA ASP A 55 10.51 5.27 -25.19
C ASP A 55 10.91 5.10 -23.70
N ARG A 56 11.58 4.00 -23.36
CA ARG A 56 12.05 3.72 -22.00
C ARG A 56 12.82 4.90 -21.39
N THR A 57 13.77 5.46 -22.14
CA THR A 57 14.60 6.58 -21.65
C THR A 57 13.75 7.82 -21.36
N CYS A 58 12.81 8.10 -22.24
CA CYS A 58 11.83 9.16 -22.06
C CYS A 58 10.97 8.92 -20.80
N LEU A 59 10.39 7.73 -20.62
CA LEU A 59 9.53 7.41 -19.50
C LEU A 59 10.27 7.49 -18.15
N VAL A 60 11.47 6.93 -18.07
CA VAL A 60 12.32 7.07 -16.87
C VAL A 60 12.69 8.53 -16.62
N GLY A 61 12.92 9.31 -17.68
CA GLY A 61 13.14 10.75 -17.59
C GLY A 61 11.94 11.51 -17.01
N VAL A 62 10.71 11.08 -17.36
CA VAL A 62 9.47 11.64 -16.78
C VAL A 62 9.38 11.35 -15.27
N VAL A 63 9.66 10.11 -14.84
CA VAL A 63 9.69 9.75 -13.40
C VAL A 63 10.71 10.61 -12.65
N ASN A 64 11.92 10.76 -13.18
CA ASN A 64 12.95 11.60 -12.56
C ASN A 64 12.53 13.08 -12.49
N SER A 65 11.88 13.59 -13.54
CA SER A 65 11.35 14.96 -13.57
C SER A 65 10.24 15.15 -12.54
N TYR A 66 9.38 14.14 -12.36
CA TYR A 66 8.32 14.13 -11.35
C TYR A 66 8.90 14.27 -9.94
N PHE A 67 9.88 13.43 -9.58
CA PHE A 67 10.52 13.52 -8.26
C PHE A 67 11.29 14.84 -8.06
N LYS A 68 11.95 15.35 -9.09
CA LYS A 68 12.61 16.64 -9.02
C LYS A 68 11.62 17.79 -8.77
N ALA A 69 10.49 17.78 -9.47
CA ALA A 69 9.44 18.79 -9.29
C ALA A 69 8.80 18.67 -7.88
N MET A 70 8.59 17.44 -7.39
CA MET A 70 8.08 17.18 -6.04
C MET A 70 9.07 17.70 -4.98
N GLN A 71 10.37 17.42 -5.11
CA GLN A 71 11.39 17.95 -4.20
C GLN A 71 11.42 19.48 -4.18
N GLN A 72 11.16 20.12 -5.32
CA GLN A 72 11.06 21.56 -5.45
C GLN A 72 9.69 22.13 -5.04
N ARG A 73 8.72 21.26 -4.72
CA ARG A 73 7.32 21.62 -4.42
C ARG A 73 6.70 22.46 -5.53
N ASN A 74 7.06 22.17 -6.78
CA ASN A 74 6.65 22.95 -7.93
C ASN A 74 6.07 22.05 -9.05
N PRO A 75 4.77 21.71 -9.00
CA PRO A 75 4.14 20.92 -10.04
C PRO A 75 4.07 21.63 -11.40
N ARG A 76 4.21 22.98 -11.43
CA ARG A 76 4.21 23.75 -12.68
C ARG A 76 5.42 23.47 -13.57
N GLY A 77 6.46 22.87 -13.02
CA GLY A 77 7.65 22.44 -13.77
C GLY A 77 7.46 21.15 -14.58
N LEU A 78 6.30 20.51 -14.46
CA LEU A 78 5.97 19.26 -15.14
C LEU A 78 5.06 19.48 -16.34
N ALA A 79 5.21 18.64 -17.35
CA ALA A 79 4.25 18.50 -18.44
C ALA A 79 3.04 17.69 -17.94
N LEU A 80 2.14 18.36 -17.22
CA LEU A 80 0.89 17.78 -16.75
C LEU A 80 -0.21 18.05 -17.77
N ALA A 81 -1.06 17.06 -18.04
CA ALA A 81 -2.28 17.25 -18.81
C ALA A 81 -3.21 18.26 -18.11
N ALA A 82 -4.14 18.86 -18.86
CA ALA A 82 -5.08 19.84 -18.32
C ALA A 82 -5.98 19.26 -17.22
N LYS A 83 -6.16 17.93 -17.22
CA LYS A 83 -6.84 17.16 -16.16
C LYS A 83 -5.94 15.98 -15.86
N VAL A 84 -5.43 15.92 -14.66
CA VAL A 84 -4.64 14.79 -14.15
C VAL A 84 -5.47 14.11 -13.08
N LYS A 85 -5.60 12.78 -13.19
CA LYS A 85 -6.12 11.96 -12.10
C LYS A 85 -4.97 11.59 -11.19
N TYR A 86 -4.98 12.05 -9.94
CA TYR A 86 -3.93 11.77 -8.98
C TYR A 86 -4.51 11.16 -7.70
N THR A 87 -3.95 10.02 -7.27
CA THR A 87 -4.29 9.38 -6.00
C THR A 87 -3.06 9.15 -5.14
N GLU A 88 -3.22 9.32 -3.82
CA GLU A 88 -2.29 8.86 -2.79
C GLU A 88 -3.02 7.87 -1.88
N ASN A 89 -2.50 6.65 -1.75
CA ASN A 89 -3.13 5.59 -0.96
C ASN A 89 -4.65 5.45 -1.27
N GLY A 90 -5.01 5.49 -2.55
CA GLY A 90 -6.40 5.38 -3.02
C GLY A 90 -7.27 6.64 -2.86
N GLN A 91 -6.74 7.72 -2.28
CA GLN A 91 -7.47 8.98 -2.11
C GLN A 91 -7.11 9.98 -3.21
N LEU A 92 -8.12 10.64 -3.78
CA LEU A 92 -7.90 11.72 -4.75
C LEU A 92 -7.21 12.92 -4.10
N VAL A 93 -6.15 13.39 -4.73
CA VAL A 93 -5.32 14.52 -4.27
C VAL A 93 -5.03 15.44 -5.46
N ASP A 94 -4.93 16.73 -5.23
CA ASP A 94 -4.50 17.67 -6.26
C ASP A 94 -2.97 17.66 -6.43
N PRO A 95 -2.43 17.78 -7.67
CA PRO A 95 -1.00 17.93 -7.88
C PRO A 95 -0.40 19.08 -7.06
N GLY A 96 0.65 18.79 -6.31
CA GLY A 96 1.27 19.76 -5.39
C GLY A 96 0.75 19.69 -3.95
N GLN A 97 -0.21 18.81 -3.67
CA GLN A 97 -0.70 18.51 -2.32
C GLN A 97 -0.18 17.16 -1.82
N GLY A 98 -0.61 16.74 -0.65
CA GLY A 98 -0.23 15.45 -0.06
C GLY A 98 1.27 15.34 0.17
N ILE A 99 1.89 14.27 -0.32
CA ILE A 99 3.33 14.01 -0.17
C ILE A 99 4.23 15.12 -0.75
N TRP A 100 3.75 15.92 -1.69
CA TRP A 100 4.51 17.04 -2.25
C TRP A 100 4.95 18.05 -1.19
N ASN A 101 4.18 18.17 -0.09
CA ASN A 101 4.49 19.11 0.99
C ASN A 101 5.59 18.61 1.92
N THR A 102 5.87 17.31 1.94
CA THR A 102 6.73 16.65 2.93
C THR A 102 7.95 15.97 2.32
N PHE A 103 7.86 15.57 1.04
CA PHE A 103 8.93 14.89 0.32
C PHE A 103 10.22 15.73 0.26
N THR A 104 11.35 15.08 0.55
CA THR A 104 12.67 15.73 0.55
C THR A 104 13.68 15.02 -0.36
N GLY A 105 13.42 13.79 -0.78
CA GLY A 105 14.27 13.09 -1.72
C GLY A 105 14.03 11.60 -1.78
N LEU A 106 14.63 10.96 -2.77
CA LEU A 106 14.66 9.52 -2.89
C LEU A 106 15.75 8.93 -1.98
N GLY A 107 15.44 7.75 -1.41
CA GLY A 107 16.44 6.93 -0.71
C GLY A 107 17.39 6.24 -1.68
N THR A 108 18.09 5.21 -1.19
CA THR A 108 19.05 4.43 -1.98
C THR A 108 18.40 3.24 -2.70
N TYR A 109 17.35 2.67 -2.14
CA TYR A 109 16.57 1.61 -2.78
C TYR A 109 15.72 2.19 -3.90
N ARG A 110 16.04 1.87 -5.18
CA ARG A 110 15.38 2.46 -6.36
C ARG A 110 15.25 1.46 -7.49
N VAL A 111 14.04 1.16 -7.87
CA VAL A 111 13.71 0.36 -9.04
C VAL A 111 12.83 1.20 -9.96
N TYR A 112 13.24 1.35 -11.22
CA TYR A 112 12.49 2.07 -12.24
C TYR A 112 11.90 1.10 -13.25
N LEU A 113 10.66 1.32 -13.61
CA LEU A 113 9.95 0.57 -14.64
C LEU A 113 9.54 1.50 -15.78
N ALA A 114 9.51 0.97 -16.98
CA ALA A 114 8.98 1.68 -18.14
C ALA A 114 8.30 0.71 -19.09
N ASP A 115 7.10 1.05 -19.50
CA ASP A 115 6.26 0.35 -20.44
C ASP A 115 5.96 1.24 -21.66
N PRO A 116 6.82 1.25 -22.69
CA PRO A 116 6.62 2.09 -23.86
C PRO A 116 5.39 1.71 -24.69
N GLU A 117 4.87 0.49 -24.54
CA GLU A 117 3.69 0.04 -25.28
C GLU A 117 2.43 0.77 -24.81
N THR A 118 2.28 0.96 -23.51
CA THR A 118 1.10 1.60 -22.91
C THR A 118 1.35 3.04 -22.47
N GLY A 119 2.61 3.48 -22.45
CA GLY A 119 3.00 4.79 -21.91
C GLY A 119 3.02 4.85 -20.39
N GLU A 120 3.11 3.71 -19.72
CA GLU A 120 3.21 3.66 -18.27
C GLU A 120 4.67 3.73 -17.81
N ALA A 121 4.90 4.48 -16.73
CA ALA A 121 6.19 4.55 -16.07
C ALA A 121 6.04 4.30 -14.57
N GLY A 122 6.98 3.62 -13.97
CA GLY A 122 6.90 3.22 -12.57
C GLY A 122 8.17 3.48 -11.77
N TYR A 123 7.97 3.56 -10.48
CA TYR A 123 9.04 3.55 -9.48
C TYR A 123 8.58 2.73 -8.27
N TYR A 124 9.47 1.89 -7.79
CA TYR A 124 9.33 1.22 -6.50
C TYR A 124 10.59 1.48 -5.69
N GLY A 125 10.46 2.03 -4.47
CA GLY A 125 11.64 2.29 -3.70
C GLY A 125 11.46 3.21 -2.51
N SER A 126 12.58 3.46 -1.84
CA SER A 126 12.62 4.28 -0.62
C SER A 126 12.63 5.77 -0.92
N TYR A 127 12.07 6.55 0.01
CA TYR A 127 12.05 8.00 -0.03
C TYR A 127 12.16 8.60 1.39
N THR A 128 12.30 9.90 1.47
CA THR A 128 12.38 10.64 2.74
C THR A 128 11.42 11.82 2.77
N GLU A 129 10.83 12.04 3.94
CA GLU A 129 10.01 13.22 4.26
C GLU A 129 10.68 14.04 5.35
N PHE A 130 10.57 15.36 5.28
CA PHE A 130 11.16 16.31 6.23
C PHE A 130 12.68 16.09 6.47
N GLY A 131 13.37 15.47 5.52
CA GLY A 131 14.81 15.17 5.61
C GLY A 131 15.19 14.03 6.54
N LYS A 132 14.25 13.35 7.19
CA LYS A 132 14.55 12.33 8.21
C LYS A 132 13.62 11.13 8.25
N LEU A 133 12.33 11.32 7.98
CA LEU A 133 11.36 10.22 7.99
C LEU A 133 11.50 9.41 6.71
N LYS A 134 11.66 8.11 6.86
CA LYS A 134 11.82 7.19 5.73
C LYS A 134 10.46 6.58 5.36
N GLY A 135 10.31 6.24 4.10
CA GLY A 135 9.17 5.50 3.58
C GLY A 135 9.55 4.69 2.35
N VAL A 136 8.65 3.82 1.94
CA VAL A 136 8.69 3.12 0.65
C VAL A 136 7.45 3.50 -0.14
N MET A 137 7.59 3.68 -1.43
CA MET A 137 6.48 3.98 -2.32
C MET A 137 6.53 3.14 -3.59
N ALA A 138 5.34 2.86 -4.10
CA ALA A 138 5.10 2.46 -5.47
C ALA A 138 4.44 3.65 -6.18
N LEU A 139 5.02 4.08 -7.29
CA LEU A 139 4.53 5.16 -8.13
C LEU A 139 4.23 4.62 -9.52
N ARG A 140 3.07 4.94 -10.05
CA ARG A 140 2.72 4.82 -11.47
C ARG A 140 2.42 6.18 -12.06
N LEU A 141 2.97 6.44 -13.23
CA LEU A 141 2.66 7.59 -14.09
C LEU A 141 2.15 7.07 -15.43
N ARG A 142 1.03 7.58 -15.90
CA ARG A 142 0.60 7.42 -17.29
C ARG A 142 1.01 8.64 -18.09
N VAL A 143 1.67 8.40 -19.20
CA VAL A 143 2.21 9.44 -20.09
C VAL A 143 1.56 9.31 -21.45
N GLU A 144 0.81 10.34 -21.85
CA GLU A 144 0.18 10.43 -23.16
C GLU A 144 0.62 11.73 -23.84
N ASN A 145 1.09 11.64 -25.07
CA ASN A 145 1.59 12.81 -25.79
C ASN A 145 2.65 13.63 -24.99
N HIS A 146 3.51 12.93 -24.25
CA HIS A 146 4.54 13.50 -23.35
C HIS A 146 3.97 14.34 -22.18
N GLU A 147 2.67 14.27 -21.91
CA GLU A 147 2.03 14.85 -20.73
C GLU A 147 1.66 13.73 -19.75
N ILE A 148 1.84 13.97 -18.45
CA ILE A 148 1.37 13.06 -17.40
C ILE A 148 -0.14 13.24 -17.27
N THR A 149 -0.91 12.19 -17.54
CA THR A 149 -2.38 12.17 -17.44
C THR A 149 -2.88 11.53 -16.15
N GLU A 150 -2.09 10.61 -15.58
CA GLU A 150 -2.43 9.91 -14.36
C GLU A 150 -1.21 9.79 -13.44
N VAL A 151 -1.47 9.88 -12.13
CA VAL A 151 -0.50 9.64 -11.06
C VAL A 151 -1.15 8.78 -10.01
N GLU A 152 -0.56 7.63 -9.72
CA GLU A 152 -0.98 6.75 -8.62
C GLU A 152 0.21 6.48 -7.72
N VAL A 153 0.06 6.83 -6.43
CA VAL A 153 1.08 6.62 -5.42
C VAL A 153 0.47 5.79 -4.30
N VAL A 154 1.09 4.67 -3.99
CA VAL A 154 0.86 3.95 -2.74
C VAL A 154 2.14 4.01 -1.93
N MET A 155 2.02 4.43 -0.68
CA MET A 155 3.19 4.62 0.17
C MET A 155 2.95 4.14 1.60
N ALA A 156 3.96 3.49 2.15
CA ALA A 156 4.06 3.18 3.56
C ALA A 156 5.13 4.09 4.18
N ARG A 157 4.76 4.74 5.27
CA ARG A 157 5.63 5.65 6.02
C ARG A 157 6.17 4.97 7.25
N GLN A 158 7.38 5.36 7.62
CA GLN A 158 7.89 5.07 8.94
C GLN A 158 7.01 5.79 9.98
N GLU A 159 6.25 5.03 10.75
CA GLU A 159 5.49 5.59 11.86
C GLU A 159 6.41 5.69 13.08
N LEU A 160 6.63 6.90 13.56
CA LEU A 160 7.28 7.11 14.85
C LEU A 160 6.26 6.79 15.95
N ARG A 161 6.24 5.55 16.40
CA ARG A 161 5.48 5.19 17.61
C ARG A 161 6.28 5.57 18.83
N PRO A 162 5.67 6.28 19.81
CA PRO A 162 6.25 6.36 21.13
C PRO A 162 6.36 4.92 21.67
N ARG A 163 7.55 4.50 22.09
CA ARG A 163 7.71 3.26 22.85
C ARG A 163 6.76 3.34 24.05
N GLY A 164 5.72 2.47 24.11
CA GLY A 164 4.74 2.41 25.20
C GLY A 164 3.32 2.88 24.88
N GLY A 165 2.95 3.14 23.63
CA GLY A 165 1.58 3.46 23.24
C GLY A 165 0.75 2.23 22.91
N LEU A 166 -0.25 1.92 23.78
CA LEU A 166 -1.24 0.85 23.69
C LEU A 166 -0.74 -0.56 23.97
N GLY A 167 -0.49 -0.84 25.26
CA GLY A 167 -0.43 -2.19 25.80
C GLY A 167 0.75 -3.01 25.36
N ASP A 168 1.66 -3.21 26.26
CA ASP A 168 2.95 -3.87 26.16
C ASP A 168 2.98 -5.32 25.61
N ASN A 169 1.86 -5.86 25.16
CA ASN A 169 1.74 -7.23 24.66
C ASN A 169 1.45 -7.33 23.16
N THR A 170 1.56 -6.24 22.41
CA THR A 170 1.47 -6.26 20.95
C THR A 170 2.82 -6.04 20.26
N ALA A 171 3.89 -5.96 21.03
CA ALA A 171 5.25 -6.04 20.52
C ALA A 171 5.45 -7.44 19.92
N GLY A 172 5.52 -7.52 18.63
CA GLY A 172 5.82 -8.76 17.90
C GLY A 172 4.73 -9.23 16.97
N ILE A 173 3.58 -8.55 16.88
CA ILE A 173 2.54 -8.99 15.98
C ILE A 173 2.24 -7.84 15.03
N MET A 174 2.74 -7.99 13.84
CA MET A 174 2.38 -7.27 12.64
C MET A 174 1.17 -6.32 12.79
N THR A 175 1.34 -5.23 13.50
CA THR A 175 0.92 -4.01 12.87
C THR A 175 1.44 -4.10 11.46
N PRO A 176 0.66 -3.78 10.40
CA PRO A 176 1.14 -3.89 9.04
C PRO A 176 2.61 -3.56 9.09
N ILE A 177 3.46 -4.46 8.62
CA ILE A 177 4.90 -4.44 8.88
C ILE A 177 5.35 -3.04 8.59
N LEU A 178 5.35 -2.26 9.63
CA LEU A 178 5.70 -0.86 9.53
C LEU A 178 7.20 -0.87 9.39
N ILE A 179 7.66 -0.08 8.47
CA ILE A 179 9.08 0.17 8.21
C ILE A 179 9.86 0.48 9.51
N ASP A 180 9.19 0.78 10.62
CA ASP A 180 9.76 1.00 11.95
C ASP A 180 10.41 -0.23 12.61
N GLU A 181 9.96 -1.43 12.28
CA GLU A 181 10.51 -2.67 12.83
C GLU A 181 11.49 -3.33 11.88
N VAL A 182 11.57 -2.83 10.66
CA VAL A 182 12.51 -3.29 9.65
C VAL A 182 13.81 -2.54 9.81
N ASP A 183 14.91 -3.27 9.84
CA ASP A 183 16.25 -2.65 9.79
C ASP A 183 16.28 -1.70 8.58
N PRO A 184 16.44 -0.38 8.80
CA PRO A 184 16.53 0.56 7.69
C PRO A 184 17.67 0.21 6.72
N ASN A 185 18.54 -0.73 7.06
CA ASN A 185 19.56 -1.29 6.18
C ASN A 185 18.96 -2.25 5.14
N GLU A 186 17.80 -2.84 5.35
CA GLU A 186 17.16 -3.71 4.34
C GLU A 186 16.66 -2.94 3.12
N PHE A 187 16.43 -1.63 3.23
CA PHE A 187 16.10 -0.74 2.12
C PHE A 187 17.30 0.07 1.60
N ILE A 188 18.52 -0.43 1.75
CA ILE A 188 19.71 0.27 1.24
C ILE A 188 19.86 0.05 -0.25
N SER A 189 19.65 -1.17 -0.72
CA SER A 189 19.79 -1.52 -2.15
C SER A 189 18.82 -2.63 -2.52
N PRO A 190 18.13 -2.52 -3.67
CA PRO A 190 17.38 -3.64 -4.22
C PRO A 190 18.31 -4.82 -4.50
N ASP A 191 17.75 -6.03 -4.52
CA ASP A 191 18.49 -7.20 -4.99
C ASP A 191 19.05 -6.94 -6.40
N VAL A 192 20.23 -7.45 -6.67
CA VAL A 192 20.88 -7.34 -7.98
C VAL A 192 19.96 -7.92 -9.07
N ALA A 193 19.19 -8.96 -8.74
CA ALA A 193 18.24 -9.57 -9.66
C ALA A 193 17.19 -8.57 -10.15
N LEU A 194 16.65 -7.69 -9.27
CA LEU A 194 15.69 -6.67 -9.68
C LEU A 194 16.27 -5.64 -10.65
N LEU A 195 17.55 -5.34 -10.53
CA LEU A 195 18.22 -4.30 -11.32
C LEU A 195 18.85 -4.84 -12.61
N ALA A 196 19.13 -6.13 -12.67
CA ALA A 196 19.82 -6.73 -13.81
C ALA A 196 18.91 -6.71 -15.05
N PRO A 197 19.34 -6.08 -16.16
CA PRO A 197 18.62 -6.20 -17.42
C PRO A 197 18.70 -7.64 -17.93
N LEU A 198 17.58 -8.12 -18.45
CA LEU A 198 17.51 -9.47 -19.01
C LEU A 198 18.12 -9.52 -20.42
N SER A 199 18.85 -10.60 -20.70
CA SER A 199 19.19 -10.93 -22.08
C SER A 199 17.91 -11.23 -22.89
N LYS A 200 17.96 -11.12 -24.21
CA LYS A 200 16.77 -11.41 -25.05
C LYS A 200 16.20 -12.81 -24.86
N GLY A 201 17.04 -13.79 -24.49
CA GLY A 201 16.60 -15.15 -24.25
C GLY A 201 15.93 -15.37 -22.89
N GLU A 202 16.13 -14.46 -21.96
CA GLU A 202 15.53 -14.49 -20.62
C GLU A 202 14.26 -13.64 -20.50
N GLN A 203 14.02 -12.76 -21.49
CA GLN A 203 12.83 -11.92 -21.53
C GLN A 203 11.59 -12.78 -21.72
N THR A 204 10.56 -12.44 -20.99
CA THR A 204 9.24 -13.08 -21.04
C THR A 204 8.28 -12.15 -21.77
N PRO A 205 7.49 -12.64 -22.74
CA PRO A 205 6.48 -11.82 -23.41
C PRO A 205 5.48 -11.22 -22.41
N ARG A 206 5.04 -9.98 -22.67
CA ARG A 206 4.09 -9.22 -21.84
C ARG A 206 2.90 -10.05 -21.35
N ALA A 207 2.22 -10.74 -22.25
CA ALA A 207 1.04 -11.54 -21.93
C ALA A 207 1.36 -12.67 -20.94
N GLU A 208 2.54 -13.29 -21.06
CA GLU A 208 2.98 -14.34 -20.16
C GLU A 208 3.40 -13.77 -18.79
N MET A 209 3.99 -12.58 -18.76
CA MET A 209 4.31 -11.88 -17.50
C MET A 209 3.03 -11.59 -16.71
N ILE A 210 2.02 -11.02 -17.36
CA ILE A 210 0.70 -10.75 -16.74
C ILE A 210 0.02 -12.07 -16.30
N ALA A 211 0.14 -13.13 -17.11
CA ALA A 211 -0.42 -14.43 -16.74
C ALA A 211 0.28 -15.03 -15.52
N ALA A 212 1.59 -14.84 -15.37
CA ALA A 212 2.36 -15.32 -14.22
C ALA A 212 1.92 -14.63 -12.92
N THR A 213 1.76 -13.29 -12.94
CA THR A 213 1.29 -12.55 -11.75
C THR A 213 -0.17 -12.90 -11.41
N ASN A 214 -1.04 -13.06 -12.40
CA ASN A 214 -2.41 -13.51 -12.17
C ASN A 214 -2.47 -14.90 -11.50
N LYS A 215 -1.59 -15.83 -11.91
CA LYS A 215 -1.49 -17.15 -11.27
C LYS A 215 -1.01 -17.07 -9.82
N TYR A 216 -0.16 -16.10 -9.49
CA TYR A 216 0.23 -15.84 -8.10
C TYR A 216 -0.98 -15.49 -7.24
N TYR A 217 -1.80 -14.51 -7.65
CA TYR A 217 -2.99 -14.12 -6.90
C TYR A 217 -4.05 -15.23 -6.84
N GLN A 218 -4.20 -16.00 -7.91
CA GLN A 218 -5.07 -17.17 -7.90
C GLN A 218 -4.55 -18.23 -6.94
N GLY A 219 -3.26 -18.57 -7.00
CA GLY A 219 -2.62 -19.53 -6.10
C GLY A 219 -2.72 -19.11 -4.63
N PHE A 220 -2.58 -17.80 -4.35
CA PHE A 220 -2.84 -17.26 -3.03
C PHE A 220 -4.28 -17.52 -2.57
N ALA A 221 -5.27 -17.14 -3.37
CA ALA A 221 -6.67 -17.30 -3.02
C ALA A 221 -7.09 -18.77 -2.84
N GLU A 222 -6.50 -19.67 -3.64
CA GLU A 222 -6.78 -21.11 -3.63
C GLU A 222 -5.91 -21.91 -2.63
N LYS A 223 -4.92 -21.26 -1.99
CA LYS A 223 -3.91 -21.92 -1.13
C LYS A 223 -3.19 -23.04 -1.88
N ASN A 224 -2.84 -22.77 -3.12
CA ASN A 224 -2.25 -23.75 -4.02
C ASN A 224 -1.25 -23.13 -4.98
N ALA A 225 0.02 -23.44 -4.82
CA ALA A 225 1.10 -22.95 -5.65
C ALA A 225 1.38 -23.77 -6.92
N SER A 226 0.67 -24.89 -7.16
CA SER A 226 1.03 -25.86 -8.22
C SER A 226 1.09 -25.28 -9.63
N GLU A 227 0.26 -24.27 -9.92
CA GLU A 227 0.20 -23.59 -11.22
C GLU A 227 0.99 -22.27 -11.25
N VAL A 228 1.54 -21.83 -10.11
CA VAL A 228 2.31 -20.58 -10.04
C VAL A 228 3.73 -20.85 -10.54
N PRO A 229 4.20 -20.13 -11.55
CA PRO A 229 5.50 -20.39 -12.16
C PRO A 229 6.65 -19.79 -11.32
N PHE A 230 6.81 -20.25 -10.08
CA PHE A 230 7.94 -19.84 -9.26
C PHE A 230 9.28 -20.40 -9.77
N ALA A 231 10.34 -19.61 -9.68
CA ALA A 231 11.70 -20.09 -9.76
C ALA A 231 12.05 -20.85 -8.46
N SER A 232 13.01 -21.77 -8.53
CA SER A 232 13.45 -22.55 -7.35
C SER A 232 14.01 -21.67 -6.24
N GLU A 233 14.64 -20.56 -6.61
CA GLU A 233 15.25 -19.56 -5.73
C GLU A 233 14.33 -18.34 -5.47
N CYS A 234 13.02 -18.50 -5.67
CA CYS A 234 12.08 -17.41 -5.42
C CYS A 234 12.18 -16.89 -4.00
N SER A 235 12.18 -15.55 -3.87
CA SER A 235 12.12 -14.83 -2.59
C SER A 235 11.01 -13.78 -2.61
N GLU A 236 10.44 -13.50 -1.44
CA GLU A 236 9.46 -12.45 -1.26
C GLU A 236 9.78 -11.60 -0.05
N ARG A 237 9.52 -10.29 -0.18
CA ARG A 237 9.57 -9.32 0.90
C ARG A 237 8.32 -8.47 0.89
N GLU A 238 7.85 -8.10 2.08
CA GLU A 238 6.76 -7.13 2.23
C GLU A 238 7.22 -6.00 3.17
N ASN A 239 7.12 -4.77 2.73
CA ASN A 239 7.64 -3.58 3.44
C ASN A 239 9.12 -3.76 3.88
N GLY A 240 9.92 -4.52 3.10
CA GLY A 240 11.33 -4.82 3.34
C GLY A 240 11.61 -6.02 4.24
N LEU A 241 10.62 -6.58 4.92
CA LEU A 241 10.78 -7.80 5.68
C LEU A 241 10.73 -9.02 4.75
N ALA A 242 11.70 -9.92 4.86
CA ALA A 242 11.65 -11.20 4.17
C ALA A 242 10.48 -12.03 4.68
N THR A 243 9.50 -12.28 3.80
CA THR A 243 8.29 -13.07 4.07
C THR A 243 8.41 -14.51 3.58
N THR A 244 9.51 -14.83 2.94
CA THR A 244 9.89 -16.20 2.55
C THR A 244 11.32 -16.51 2.95
N ASN A 245 11.66 -17.79 3.03
CA ASN A 245 13.02 -18.29 3.32
C ASN A 245 13.62 -17.67 4.62
N ASN A 246 12.77 -17.26 5.55
CA ASN A 246 13.14 -16.60 6.81
C ASN A 246 12.81 -17.51 8.02
N PRO A 247 13.66 -18.51 8.32
CA PRO A 247 13.39 -19.47 9.40
C PRO A 247 13.42 -18.84 10.81
N ASN A 248 13.91 -17.60 10.93
CA ASN A 248 13.89 -16.83 12.16
C ASN A 248 12.76 -15.78 12.18
N GLY A 249 11.84 -15.89 11.24
CA GLY A 249 10.67 -15.01 11.13
C GLY A 249 9.71 -15.15 12.32
N PRO A 250 8.67 -14.34 12.38
CA PRO A 250 7.76 -14.32 13.52
C PRO A 250 6.99 -15.63 13.71
N VAL A 251 6.79 -15.99 14.97
CA VAL A 251 5.86 -17.04 15.40
C VAL A 251 4.49 -16.39 15.61
N MET A 252 3.50 -16.79 14.84
CA MET A 252 2.16 -16.17 14.88
C MET A 252 1.32 -16.68 16.05
N ASP A 253 1.52 -17.94 16.46
CA ASP A 253 0.80 -18.58 17.56
C ASP A 253 1.79 -19.22 18.54
N PRO A 254 1.83 -18.77 19.81
CA PRO A 254 2.69 -19.38 20.83
C PRO A 254 2.43 -20.87 21.08
N ALA A 255 1.26 -21.39 20.69
CA ALA A 255 0.97 -22.82 20.75
C ALA A 255 1.73 -23.64 19.68
N HIS A 256 2.25 -22.98 18.66
CA HIS A 256 3.02 -23.57 17.58
C HIS A 256 4.39 -22.87 17.45
N PRO A 257 5.28 -23.01 18.44
CA PRO A 257 6.54 -22.24 18.51
C PRO A 257 7.51 -22.56 17.37
N ASP A 258 7.38 -23.71 16.74
CA ASP A 258 8.22 -24.13 15.61
C ASP A 258 7.65 -23.71 14.25
N PHE A 259 6.46 -23.12 14.22
CA PHE A 259 5.86 -22.60 13.00
C PHE A 259 6.24 -21.13 12.79
N HIS A 260 7.21 -20.92 11.93
CA HIS A 260 7.60 -19.59 11.44
C HIS A 260 6.88 -19.33 10.13
N VAL A 261 5.89 -18.45 10.15
CA VAL A 261 5.01 -18.19 8.99
C VAL A 261 5.76 -17.77 7.73
N PHE A 262 6.95 -17.19 7.88
CA PHE A 262 7.83 -16.76 6.77
C PHE A 262 9.00 -17.73 6.52
N GLY A 263 8.99 -18.92 7.12
CA GLY A 263 10.10 -19.86 7.06
C GLY A 263 10.25 -20.62 5.74
N GLY A 264 9.16 -20.72 4.97
CA GLY A 264 9.07 -21.49 3.75
C GLY A 264 9.48 -20.74 2.48
N SER A 265 9.51 -21.44 1.35
CA SER A 265 9.66 -20.85 0.02
C SER A 265 8.41 -20.08 -0.41
N CYS A 266 8.45 -19.35 -1.55
CA CYS A 266 7.27 -18.71 -2.14
C CYS A 266 6.11 -19.70 -2.36
N ALA A 267 6.39 -20.92 -2.76
CA ALA A 267 5.38 -21.96 -2.92
C ALA A 267 4.82 -22.43 -1.57
N ASP A 268 5.67 -22.57 -0.56
CA ASP A 268 5.23 -22.97 0.78
C ASP A 268 4.35 -21.90 1.43
N GLU A 269 4.64 -20.61 1.21
CA GLU A 269 3.83 -19.52 1.72
C GLU A 269 2.39 -19.59 1.19
N LEU A 270 2.19 -19.84 -0.11
CA LEU A 270 0.86 -20.02 -0.66
C LEU A 270 0.18 -21.31 -0.17
N ASN A 271 0.93 -22.42 -0.18
CA ASN A 271 0.40 -23.74 0.17
C ASN A 271 -0.01 -23.82 1.66
N GLN A 272 0.77 -23.22 2.57
CA GLN A 272 0.43 -23.20 3.99
C GLN A 272 -0.88 -22.46 4.27
N GLY A 273 -1.20 -21.45 3.45
CA GLY A 273 -2.49 -20.78 3.43
C GLY A 273 -2.83 -19.95 4.66
N PHE A 274 -1.86 -19.55 5.50
CA PHE A 274 -2.14 -18.76 6.71
C PHE A 274 -2.78 -17.42 6.34
N PHE A 275 -2.11 -16.61 5.50
CA PHE A 275 -2.64 -15.30 5.09
C PHE A 275 -3.87 -15.43 4.19
N ALA A 276 -3.89 -16.38 3.26
CA ALA A 276 -5.06 -16.66 2.42
C ALA A 276 -6.29 -17.15 3.21
N GLY A 277 -6.11 -17.60 4.44
CA GLY A 277 -7.19 -17.86 5.38
C GLY A 277 -7.81 -16.61 5.98
N ILE A 278 -7.09 -15.48 5.94
CA ILE A 278 -7.46 -14.23 6.59
C ILE A 278 -7.78 -13.14 5.55
N GLU A 279 -7.02 -13.09 4.47
CA GLU A 279 -7.08 -12.04 3.46
C GLU A 279 -7.60 -12.58 2.13
N LYS A 280 -8.35 -11.76 1.40
CA LYS A 280 -8.90 -12.11 0.08
C LYS A 280 -8.48 -11.05 -0.94
N PRO A 281 -7.70 -11.42 -1.97
CA PRO A 281 -7.34 -10.49 -3.03
C PRO A 281 -8.55 -10.13 -3.89
N ARG A 282 -8.64 -8.87 -4.26
CA ARG A 282 -9.62 -8.35 -5.22
C ARG A 282 -9.01 -7.20 -6.03
N ASP A 283 -9.69 -6.84 -7.10
CA ASP A 283 -9.30 -5.70 -7.93
C ASP A 283 -7.81 -5.72 -8.31
N VAL A 284 -7.31 -6.89 -8.73
CA VAL A 284 -5.94 -7.06 -9.19
C VAL A 284 -5.78 -6.51 -10.60
N TRP A 285 -4.76 -5.69 -10.85
CA TRP A 285 -4.43 -5.24 -12.20
C TRP A 285 -2.97 -4.82 -12.34
N PRO A 286 -2.34 -5.06 -13.51
CA PRO A 286 -0.99 -4.58 -13.76
C PRO A 286 -0.99 -3.05 -13.94
N LEU A 287 -0.07 -2.40 -13.26
CA LEU A 287 0.17 -0.96 -13.36
C LEU A 287 1.20 -0.65 -14.43
N VAL A 288 2.33 -1.38 -14.42
CA VAL A 288 3.44 -1.21 -15.35
C VAL A 288 4.05 -2.56 -15.69
N VAL A 289 4.23 -2.86 -16.98
CA VAL A 289 4.89 -4.10 -17.43
C VAL A 289 6.13 -3.74 -18.24
N ASP A 290 7.30 -4.00 -17.66
CA ASP A 290 8.60 -3.70 -18.25
C ASP A 290 9.26 -4.99 -18.77
N GLU A 291 8.98 -5.37 -20.02
CA GLU A 291 9.52 -6.60 -20.62
C GLU A 291 11.04 -6.61 -20.66
N GLN A 292 11.67 -5.46 -20.87
CA GLN A 292 13.14 -5.37 -20.99
C GLN A 292 13.83 -5.72 -19.68
N GLN A 293 13.21 -5.36 -18.55
CA GLN A 293 13.74 -5.66 -17.21
C GLN A 293 13.09 -6.90 -16.61
N GLY A 294 12.08 -7.47 -17.24
CA GLY A 294 11.27 -8.55 -16.65
C GLY A 294 10.55 -8.13 -15.39
N LEU A 295 10.08 -6.89 -15.32
CA LEU A 295 9.42 -6.36 -14.13
C LEU A 295 7.93 -6.12 -14.38
N VAL A 296 7.10 -6.54 -13.44
CA VAL A 296 5.67 -6.20 -13.39
C VAL A 296 5.39 -5.54 -12.05
N LEU A 297 4.84 -4.33 -12.10
CA LEU A 297 4.27 -3.69 -10.93
C LEU A 297 2.76 -3.85 -11.01
N ASP A 298 2.19 -4.63 -10.11
CA ASP A 298 0.75 -4.81 -9.95
C ASP A 298 0.22 -3.99 -8.77
N LEU A 299 -1.08 -3.72 -8.75
CA LEU A 299 -1.79 -3.34 -7.54
C LEU A 299 -2.92 -4.35 -7.28
N ALA A 300 -3.01 -4.82 -6.05
CA ALA A 300 -4.10 -5.63 -5.54
C ALA A 300 -4.65 -5.05 -4.25
N LEU A 301 -5.93 -5.23 -4.01
CA LEU A 301 -6.56 -4.96 -2.73
C LEU A 301 -6.79 -6.28 -2.00
N PHE A 302 -6.44 -6.35 -0.73
CA PHE A 302 -6.64 -7.54 0.10
C PHE A 302 -7.58 -7.18 1.25
N ASP A 303 -8.76 -7.78 1.26
CA ASP A 303 -9.76 -7.58 2.29
C ASP A 303 -9.62 -8.61 3.40
N ASN A 304 -9.51 -8.14 4.62
CA ASN A 304 -9.63 -8.93 5.84
C ASN A 304 -10.89 -8.49 6.59
N GLU A 305 -11.86 -9.40 6.75
CA GLU A 305 -13.12 -9.14 7.45
C GLU A 305 -12.95 -9.07 8.98
N GLY A 306 -11.80 -9.48 9.52
CA GLY A 306 -11.49 -9.46 10.95
C GLY A 306 -12.26 -10.45 11.80
N ASN A 307 -12.89 -11.46 11.20
CA ASN A 307 -13.76 -12.43 11.86
C ASN A 307 -13.14 -13.84 12.00
N VAL A 308 -12.00 -14.10 11.34
CA VAL A 308 -11.30 -15.37 11.37
C VAL A 308 -10.40 -15.42 12.60
N LYS A 309 -10.68 -16.34 13.52
CA LYS A 309 -9.92 -16.49 14.79
C LYS A 309 -8.80 -17.51 14.73
N SER A 310 -8.89 -18.44 13.80
CA SER A 310 -7.87 -19.47 13.56
C SER A 310 -7.91 -19.92 12.10
N VAL A 311 -6.80 -20.40 11.60
CA VAL A 311 -6.62 -20.93 10.24
C VAL A 311 -6.04 -22.32 10.33
N ASP A 312 -6.54 -23.24 9.52
CA ASP A 312 -5.90 -24.55 9.35
C ASP A 312 -4.72 -24.41 8.37
N VAL A 313 -3.52 -24.53 8.91
CA VAL A 313 -2.26 -24.40 8.18
C VAL A 313 -1.77 -25.77 7.76
N GLN A 314 -1.46 -25.94 6.50
CA GLN A 314 -1.01 -27.23 5.95
C GLN A 314 0.28 -27.69 6.66
N GLY A 315 0.25 -28.92 7.18
CA GLY A 315 1.38 -29.53 7.88
C GLY A 315 1.59 -29.08 9.32
N VAL A 316 0.81 -28.10 9.82
CA VAL A 316 0.93 -27.55 11.18
C VAL A 316 -0.32 -27.85 12.02
N GLY A 317 -1.50 -27.65 11.45
CA GLY A 317 -2.77 -27.76 12.14
C GLY A 317 -3.47 -26.41 12.31
N THR A 318 -4.35 -26.31 13.31
CA THR A 318 -5.12 -25.09 13.57
C THR A 318 -4.29 -24.07 14.32
N VAL A 319 -3.94 -22.96 13.66
CA VAL A 319 -3.11 -21.87 14.18
C VAL A 319 -4.00 -20.66 14.52
N ALA A 320 -3.81 -20.07 15.69
CA ALA A 320 -4.56 -18.91 16.12
C ALA A 320 -4.16 -17.65 15.33
N VAL A 321 -5.16 -16.84 14.96
CA VAL A 321 -4.94 -15.58 14.27
C VAL A 321 -4.63 -14.46 15.29
N PRO A 322 -3.53 -13.73 15.13
CA PRO A 322 -3.16 -12.62 16.00
C PRO A 322 -4.22 -11.51 16.03
N ARG A 323 -4.34 -10.83 17.18
CA ARG A 323 -5.38 -9.83 17.45
C ARG A 323 -5.43 -8.67 16.44
N ASN A 324 -4.31 -8.28 15.89
CA ASN A 324 -4.24 -7.20 14.91
C ASN A 324 -4.95 -7.53 13.58
N PHE A 325 -5.10 -8.83 13.27
CA PHE A 325 -5.90 -9.28 12.12
C PHE A 325 -7.39 -9.47 12.48
N LEU A 326 -7.78 -9.38 13.75
CA LEU A 326 -9.18 -9.52 14.20
C LEU A 326 -9.93 -8.18 14.11
N ARG A 327 -9.73 -7.43 13.04
CA ARG A 327 -10.44 -6.19 12.71
C ARG A 327 -10.65 -6.09 11.20
N PRO A 328 -11.79 -5.54 10.77
CA PRO A 328 -12.02 -5.31 9.34
C PRO A 328 -11.01 -4.29 8.79
N ILE A 329 -10.32 -4.66 7.72
CA ILE A 329 -9.30 -3.82 7.08
C ILE A 329 -9.13 -4.22 5.62
N THR A 330 -8.81 -3.27 4.77
CA THR A 330 -8.31 -3.51 3.40
C THR A 330 -6.85 -3.10 3.33
N PHE A 331 -6.02 -3.95 2.75
CA PHE A 331 -4.65 -3.58 2.43
C PHE A 331 -4.55 -3.22 0.95
N LEU A 332 -3.98 -2.05 0.67
CA LEU A 332 -3.52 -1.72 -0.67
C LEU A 332 -2.12 -2.32 -0.82
N LYS A 333 -1.97 -3.27 -1.73
CA LYS A 333 -0.71 -4.00 -1.94
C LYS A 333 -0.20 -3.83 -3.36
N PRO A 334 0.60 -2.78 -3.67
CA PRO A 334 1.46 -2.82 -4.84
C PRO A 334 2.49 -3.92 -4.65
N GLN A 335 2.63 -4.76 -5.68
CA GLN A 335 3.62 -5.84 -5.69
C GLN A 335 4.46 -5.73 -6.96
N LEU A 336 5.78 -5.70 -6.79
CA LEU A 336 6.76 -5.70 -7.86
C LEU A 336 7.29 -7.13 -8.04
N PHE A 337 7.05 -7.70 -9.22
CA PHE A 337 7.51 -9.02 -9.58
C PHE A 337 8.71 -8.93 -10.52
N LYS A 338 9.74 -9.73 -10.26
CA LYS A 338 10.80 -10.05 -11.22
C LYS A 338 10.47 -11.37 -11.90
N ILE A 339 10.37 -11.34 -13.23
CA ILE A 339 10.03 -12.51 -14.03
C ILE A 339 11.15 -12.76 -15.06
N GLU A 340 11.79 -13.90 -14.96
CA GLU A 340 12.88 -14.34 -15.83
C GLU A 340 12.52 -15.68 -16.47
N SER A 341 12.60 -15.78 -17.79
CA SER A 341 12.29 -17.03 -18.52
C SER A 341 10.94 -17.63 -18.13
N GLY A 342 9.92 -16.78 -17.95
CA GLY A 342 8.56 -17.16 -17.57
C GLY A 342 8.36 -17.52 -16.10
N LYS A 343 9.38 -17.33 -15.24
CA LYS A 343 9.30 -17.69 -13.82
C LYS A 343 9.43 -16.47 -12.90
N ILE A 344 8.63 -16.46 -11.84
CA ILE A 344 8.70 -15.46 -10.77
C ILE A 344 9.93 -15.77 -9.90
N ARG A 345 10.89 -14.87 -9.90
CA ARG A 345 12.14 -14.99 -9.17
C ARG A 345 12.13 -14.21 -7.86
N GLU A 346 11.53 -13.03 -7.87
CA GLU A 346 11.49 -12.15 -6.71
C GLU A 346 10.19 -11.35 -6.68
N ILE A 347 9.69 -11.12 -5.48
CA ILE A 347 8.49 -10.33 -5.22
C ILE A 347 8.84 -9.30 -4.13
N GLU A 348 8.58 -8.03 -4.43
CA GLU A 348 8.70 -6.94 -3.47
C GLU A 348 7.33 -6.32 -3.25
N GLY A 349 6.74 -6.58 -2.10
CA GLY A 349 5.43 -6.08 -1.70
C GLY A 349 5.52 -4.81 -0.85
N LEU A 350 4.58 -3.91 -1.08
CA LEU A 350 4.27 -2.83 -0.16
C LEU A 350 2.84 -3.03 0.33
N SER A 351 2.62 -2.90 1.62
CA SER A 351 1.31 -3.06 2.23
C SER A 351 0.92 -1.80 2.98
N TRP A 352 -0.23 -1.23 2.64
CA TRP A 352 -0.80 -0.06 3.30
C TRP A 352 -2.21 -0.36 3.80
N PRO A 353 -2.48 -0.20 5.11
CA PRO A 353 -3.80 -0.45 5.69
C PRO A 353 -4.77 0.70 5.38
N ALA A 354 -5.97 0.34 4.94
CA ALA A 354 -7.06 1.25 4.62
C ALA A 354 -8.38 0.79 5.29
N PRO A 355 -9.41 1.62 5.36
CA PRO A 355 -10.75 1.20 5.79
C PRO A 355 -11.25 0.01 4.97
N PHE A 356 -11.89 -0.95 5.63
CA PHE A 356 -12.43 -2.14 4.99
C PHE A 356 -13.37 -1.79 3.83
N GLY A 357 -13.20 -2.45 2.69
CA GLY A 357 -13.96 -2.22 1.49
C GLY A 357 -13.62 -0.94 0.73
N MET A 358 -12.54 -0.22 1.11
CA MET A 358 -12.12 0.98 0.39
C MET A 358 -11.77 0.65 -1.06
N PRO A 359 -12.30 1.40 -2.05
CA PRO A 359 -11.91 1.22 -3.45
C PRO A 359 -10.48 1.74 -3.70
N SER A 360 -9.85 1.27 -4.77
CA SER A 360 -8.54 1.74 -5.18
C SER A 360 -8.50 3.21 -5.62
N GLY A 361 -9.67 3.78 -5.92
CA GLY A 361 -9.79 5.07 -6.59
C GLY A 361 -9.69 4.99 -8.13
N TRP A 362 -9.44 3.80 -8.70
CA TRP A 362 -9.22 3.59 -10.14
C TRP A 362 -10.26 2.68 -10.81
N LYS A 363 -10.93 1.83 -10.03
CA LYS A 363 -12.01 0.94 -10.49
C LYS A 363 -13.33 1.25 -9.78
#